data_61037fd905c568dfd26b023ab2e95bfe
#
_entry.id   61037fd905c568dfd26b023ab2e95bfe
#
_cell.length_a   1.000
_cell.length_b   1.000
_cell.length_c   1.000
_cell.angle_alpha   90.00
_cell.angle_beta   90.00
_cell.angle_gamma   90.00
#
_symmetry.space_group_name_H-M   'P 1'
#
loop_
_entity.id
_entity.type
_entity.pdbx_description
1 polymer ?
#
loop_
_entity_poly.entity_id
_entity_poly.type
_entity_poly.pdbx_seq_one_letter_code
_entity_poly.pdbx_strand_id
1 'polypeptide(L)'
;MQVEVCIQSQINQSSKDKLTNLNLYPAGIYPQTWKNWFKTWLEYLQPHIPPAPSYELGVLLTSDEEIQFLNANYRFQNKPTDVLAFATLEVKYPKSEDMLNSMPLSIGDIIISVETAQRQAQKQEHLLLTELAWLATHGLLHLLGWDHHDEYTLQIMFHQQVALLNKVGITIDFDPL
;
A
#
# COMPACT_ATOMS: atom_id res chain seq x y z
N MET A 1 -0.14 10.92 15.98
CA MET A 1 -0.22 9.45 15.78
C MET A 1 1.19 8.89 15.58
N GLN A 2 1.56 7.82 16.31
CA GLN A 2 2.82 7.10 16.06
C GLN A 2 2.55 5.99 15.07
N VAL A 3 3.33 5.93 13.97
CA VAL A 3 3.18 4.92 12.91
C VAL A 3 4.53 4.29 12.64
N GLU A 4 4.57 2.95 12.65
CA GLU A 4 5.73 2.16 12.28
C GLU A 4 5.43 1.41 10.97
N VAL A 5 6.33 1.52 10.01
CA VAL A 5 6.21 0.89 8.69
C VAL A 5 7.37 -0.06 8.49
N CYS A 6 7.07 -1.34 8.32
CA CYS A 6 8.05 -2.36 7.97
C CYS A 6 8.11 -2.51 6.46
N ILE A 7 9.20 -2.09 5.84
CA ILE A 7 9.40 -2.23 4.39
C ILE A 7 10.28 -3.42 4.10
N GLN A 8 9.79 -4.33 3.28
CA GLN A 8 10.54 -5.47 2.76
C GLN A 8 10.59 -5.43 1.24
N SER A 9 11.69 -5.86 0.66
CA SER A 9 11.85 -6.01 -0.78
C SER A 9 12.31 -7.43 -1.09
N GLN A 10 11.49 -8.19 -1.79
CA GLN A 10 11.76 -9.55 -2.26
C GLN A 10 11.71 -9.55 -3.79
N ILE A 11 12.76 -9.01 -4.41
CA ILE A 11 12.91 -9.04 -5.85
C ILE A 11 13.94 -10.10 -6.19
N ASN A 12 13.51 -11.21 -6.82
CA ASN A 12 14.37 -12.33 -7.18
C ASN A 12 15.55 -11.90 -8.07
N GLN A 13 16.71 -12.59 -7.93
CA GLN A 13 17.93 -12.26 -8.68
C GLN A 13 17.74 -12.34 -10.21
N SER A 14 16.84 -13.20 -10.71
CA SER A 14 16.49 -13.26 -12.13
C SER A 14 15.74 -12.05 -12.65
N SER A 15 15.01 -11.35 -11.77
CA SER A 15 14.37 -10.07 -12.07
C SER A 15 15.33 -8.89 -11.88
N LYS A 16 16.42 -9.07 -11.11
CA LYS A 16 17.47 -8.05 -10.93
C LYS A 16 18.15 -7.67 -12.24
N ASP A 17 18.31 -8.59 -13.16
CA ASP A 17 18.93 -8.30 -14.48
C ASP A 17 18.06 -7.40 -15.38
N LYS A 18 16.74 -7.38 -15.15
CA LYS A 18 15.80 -6.45 -15.80
C LYS A 18 15.62 -5.13 -15.04
N LEU A 19 15.96 -5.13 -13.77
CA LEU A 19 15.80 -4.00 -12.84
C LEU A 19 17.16 -3.48 -12.36
N THR A 20 18.23 -3.70 -13.11
CA THR A 20 19.66 -3.51 -12.77
C THR A 20 20.09 -2.12 -12.30
N ASN A 21 19.17 -1.16 -12.17
CA ASN A 21 19.42 0.13 -11.54
C ASN A 21 18.52 0.39 -10.32
N LEU A 22 17.73 -0.60 -9.90
CA LEU A 22 16.95 -0.47 -8.69
C LEU A 22 17.78 -0.96 -7.51
N ASN A 23 18.41 -0.03 -6.80
CA ASN A 23 18.89 -0.26 -5.45
C ASN A 23 17.79 -1.00 -4.65
N LEU A 24 18.12 -1.54 -3.47
CA LEU A 24 17.18 -2.16 -2.52
C LEU A 24 15.85 -1.39 -2.35
N TYR A 25 15.82 -0.13 -2.79
CA TYR A 25 14.68 0.77 -2.77
C TYR A 25 14.36 1.27 -4.18
N PRO A 26 13.36 0.70 -4.86
CA PRO A 26 12.91 1.17 -6.17
C PRO A 26 12.61 2.67 -6.17
N ALA A 27 13.02 3.36 -7.23
CA ALA A 27 12.81 4.80 -7.40
C ALA A 27 13.45 5.71 -6.31
N GLY A 28 14.44 5.19 -5.54
CA GLY A 28 15.08 5.95 -4.48
C GLY A 28 14.19 6.25 -3.26
N ILE A 29 13.11 5.49 -3.09
CA ILE A 29 12.21 5.66 -1.95
C ILE A 29 12.78 4.94 -0.74
N TYR A 30 13.26 5.71 0.22
CA TYR A 30 13.83 5.20 1.46
C TYR A 30 12.75 4.82 2.49
N PRO A 31 13.04 3.96 3.48
CA PRO A 31 12.09 3.58 4.54
C PRO A 31 11.47 4.78 5.26
N GLN A 32 12.24 5.86 5.46
CA GLN A 32 11.73 7.07 6.09
C GLN A 32 10.67 7.78 5.23
N THR A 33 10.78 7.72 3.91
CA THR A 33 9.77 8.27 2.98
C THR A 33 8.45 7.54 3.15
N TRP A 34 8.47 6.19 3.16
CA TRP A 34 7.30 5.37 3.41
C TRP A 34 6.65 5.69 4.76
N LYS A 35 7.45 5.75 5.82
CA LYS A 35 6.97 6.09 7.16
C LYS A 35 6.29 7.46 7.18
N ASN A 36 6.89 8.47 6.56
CA ASN A 36 6.33 9.82 6.48
C ASN A 36 5.01 9.83 5.68
N TRP A 37 4.94 9.11 4.55
CA TRP A 37 3.74 9.00 3.75
C TRP A 37 2.58 8.40 4.54
N PHE A 38 2.75 7.20 5.10
CA PHE A 38 1.70 6.51 5.83
C PHE A 38 1.26 7.30 7.08
N LYS A 39 2.20 7.92 7.79
CA LYS A 39 1.86 8.79 8.92
C LYS A 39 0.97 9.96 8.46
N THR A 40 1.38 10.68 7.41
CA THR A 40 0.63 11.82 6.87
C THR A 40 -0.77 11.39 6.39
N TRP A 41 -0.87 10.27 5.70
CA TRP A 41 -2.14 9.75 5.20
C TRP A 41 -3.09 9.33 6.32
N LEU A 42 -2.60 8.62 7.32
CA LEU A 42 -3.39 8.21 8.49
C LEU A 42 -3.84 9.42 9.32
N GLU A 43 -2.96 10.41 9.51
CA GLU A 43 -3.33 11.66 10.20
C GLU A 43 -4.39 12.46 9.44
N TYR A 44 -4.35 12.45 8.11
CA TYR A 44 -5.36 13.10 7.27
C TYR A 44 -6.70 12.35 7.26
N LEU A 45 -6.66 11.03 7.11
CA LEU A 45 -7.85 10.18 7.05
C LEU A 45 -8.59 10.10 8.39
N GLN A 46 -7.89 10.23 9.50
CA GLN A 46 -8.43 10.05 10.86
C GLN A 46 -9.38 8.84 10.97
N PRO A 47 -8.92 7.63 10.57
CA PRO A 47 -9.79 6.48 10.47
C PRO A 47 -10.35 6.06 11.82
N HIS A 48 -11.57 5.51 11.84
CA HIS A 48 -12.16 4.89 13.01
C HIS A 48 -11.50 3.54 13.32
N ILE A 49 -10.31 3.58 13.90
CA ILE A 49 -9.57 2.40 14.35
C ILE A 49 -9.41 2.43 15.87
N PRO A 50 -9.29 1.27 16.54
CA PRO A 50 -9.09 1.22 17.97
C PRO A 50 -7.89 2.07 18.40
N PRO A 51 -7.99 2.79 19.53
CA PRO A 51 -6.85 3.55 20.06
C PRO A 51 -5.70 2.60 20.42
N ALA A 52 -4.49 2.98 20.09
CA ALA A 52 -3.29 2.22 20.40
C ALA A 52 -2.10 3.18 20.59
N PRO A 53 -1.05 2.78 21.34
CA PRO A 53 0.15 3.59 21.52
C PRO A 53 0.89 3.83 20.18
N SER A 54 0.84 2.87 19.27
CA SER A 54 1.35 2.99 17.90
C SER A 54 0.58 2.09 16.94
N TYR A 55 0.65 2.41 15.66
CA TYR A 55 0.06 1.62 14.58
C TYR A 55 1.17 1.06 13.70
N GLU A 56 1.05 -0.21 13.34
CA GLU A 56 2.04 -0.92 12.53
C GLU A 56 1.41 -1.37 11.22
N LEU A 57 2.17 -1.26 10.14
CA LEU A 57 1.81 -1.83 8.84
C LEU A 57 3.04 -2.33 8.09
N GLY A 58 2.86 -3.36 7.28
CA GLY A 58 3.88 -3.89 6.40
C GLY A 58 3.69 -3.42 4.95
N VAL A 59 4.81 -3.19 4.25
CA VAL A 59 4.83 -3.03 2.80
C VAL A 59 5.85 -3.99 2.23
N LEU A 60 5.40 -4.89 1.37
CA LEU A 60 6.24 -5.83 0.64
C LEU A 60 6.31 -5.41 -0.84
N LEU A 61 7.49 -5.06 -1.30
CA LEU A 61 7.79 -4.82 -2.71
C LEU A 61 8.29 -6.12 -3.33
N THR A 62 7.60 -6.66 -4.32
CA THR A 62 7.85 -7.99 -4.86
C THR A 62 7.73 -8.04 -6.38
N SER A 63 7.88 -9.25 -6.96
CA SER A 63 7.76 -9.53 -8.39
C SER A 63 6.33 -9.92 -8.79
N ASP A 64 6.07 -9.93 -10.11
CA ASP A 64 4.82 -10.46 -10.67
C ASP A 64 4.59 -11.94 -10.33
N GLU A 65 5.66 -12.73 -10.29
CA GLU A 65 5.58 -14.16 -9.97
C GLU A 65 5.11 -14.38 -8.53
N GLU A 66 5.70 -13.68 -7.58
CA GLU A 66 5.35 -13.82 -6.16
C GLU A 66 3.95 -13.29 -5.87
N ILE A 67 3.58 -12.12 -6.42
CA ILE A 67 2.24 -11.57 -6.20
C ILE A 67 1.17 -12.43 -6.88
N GLN A 68 1.47 -13.09 -8.01
CA GLN A 68 0.60 -14.07 -8.65
C GLN A 68 0.36 -15.28 -7.74
N PHE A 69 1.43 -15.80 -7.11
CA PHE A 69 1.32 -16.90 -6.15
C PHE A 69 0.40 -16.52 -4.98
N LEU A 70 0.58 -15.34 -4.41
CA LEU A 70 -0.27 -14.83 -3.33
C LEU A 70 -1.72 -14.61 -3.79
N ASN A 71 -1.91 -14.03 -4.96
CA ASN A 71 -3.24 -13.81 -5.54
C ASN A 71 -3.99 -15.12 -5.81
N ALA A 72 -3.28 -16.16 -6.28
CA ALA A 72 -3.85 -17.49 -6.47
C ALA A 72 -4.29 -18.12 -5.14
N ASN A 73 -3.47 -18.02 -4.10
CA ASN A 73 -3.73 -18.68 -2.82
C ASN A 73 -4.79 -17.96 -1.97
N TYR A 74 -4.81 -16.63 -1.99
CA TYR A 74 -5.67 -15.84 -1.10
C TYR A 74 -6.90 -15.22 -1.77
N ARG A 75 -6.85 -14.99 -3.09
CA ARG A 75 -7.97 -14.42 -3.86
C ARG A 75 -8.52 -15.38 -4.92
N PHE A 76 -7.95 -16.60 -5.03
CA PHE A 76 -8.32 -17.62 -6.02
C PHE A 76 -8.19 -17.15 -7.48
N GLN A 77 -7.28 -16.22 -7.74
CA GLN A 77 -7.00 -15.67 -9.07
C GLN A 77 -5.55 -15.94 -9.46
N ASN A 78 -5.34 -16.94 -10.33
CA ASN A 78 -4.00 -17.31 -10.79
C ASN A 78 -3.49 -16.37 -11.90
N LYS A 79 -3.29 -15.11 -11.55
CA LYS A 79 -2.72 -14.07 -12.42
C LYS A 79 -2.00 -13.04 -11.57
N PRO A 80 -0.96 -12.35 -12.10
CA PRO A 80 -0.35 -11.24 -11.39
C PRO A 80 -1.36 -10.10 -11.23
N THR A 81 -1.16 -9.30 -10.19
CA THR A 81 -1.88 -8.06 -9.93
C THR A 81 -0.86 -6.99 -9.53
N ASP A 82 -1.29 -5.74 -9.45
CA ASP A 82 -0.44 -4.63 -9.05
C ASP A 82 -0.27 -4.54 -7.53
N VAL A 83 -1.37 -4.66 -6.79
CA VAL A 83 -1.38 -4.54 -5.33
C VAL A 83 -2.36 -5.53 -4.69
N LEU A 84 -1.96 -6.06 -3.53
CA LEU A 84 -2.81 -6.82 -2.61
C LEU A 84 -2.77 -6.15 -1.24
N ALA A 85 -3.92 -6.11 -0.56
CA ALA A 85 -4.04 -5.63 0.80
C ALA A 85 -4.66 -6.70 1.70
N PHE A 86 -4.03 -6.96 2.86
CA PHE A 86 -4.46 -7.93 3.85
C PHE A 86 -4.72 -7.20 5.17
N ALA A 87 -5.99 -6.85 5.42
CA ALA A 87 -6.39 -6.13 6.61
C ALA A 87 -6.36 -7.02 7.86
N THR A 88 -5.70 -6.57 8.91
CA THR A 88 -5.66 -7.28 10.20
C THR A 88 -6.77 -6.79 11.13
N LEU A 89 -7.30 -5.59 10.91
CA LEU A 89 -8.36 -4.99 11.73
C LEU A 89 -9.70 -5.73 11.63
N GLU A 90 -9.94 -6.49 10.56
CA GLU A 90 -11.13 -7.30 10.37
C GLU A 90 -11.16 -8.54 11.28
N VAL A 91 -10.01 -8.95 11.80
CA VAL A 91 -9.92 -10.11 12.69
C VAL A 91 -10.32 -9.68 14.09
N LYS A 92 -11.53 -10.04 14.50
CA LYS A 92 -12.05 -9.83 15.86
C LYS A 92 -11.32 -10.74 16.85
N TYR A 93 -10.15 -10.32 17.34
CA TYR A 93 -9.58 -10.93 18.52
C TYR A 93 -10.27 -10.33 19.76
N PRO A 94 -10.65 -11.15 20.76
CA PRO A 94 -11.09 -10.66 22.04
C PRO A 94 -9.87 -10.06 22.76
N LYS A 95 -9.60 -8.79 22.55
CA LYS A 95 -8.57 -8.04 23.28
C LYS A 95 -9.26 -7.27 24.39
N SER A 96 -8.75 -7.38 25.62
CA SER A 96 -9.17 -6.49 26.71
C SER A 96 -8.74 -5.06 26.39
N GLU A 97 -9.46 -4.06 26.90
CA GLU A 97 -9.10 -2.64 26.72
C GLU A 97 -7.66 -2.35 27.20
N ASP A 98 -7.23 -3.01 28.27
CA ASP A 98 -5.86 -2.88 28.80
C ASP A 98 -4.80 -3.37 27.81
N MET A 99 -5.08 -4.43 27.05
CA MET A 99 -4.17 -4.92 26.01
C MET A 99 -4.12 -3.95 24.82
N LEU A 100 -5.24 -3.40 24.40
CA LEU A 100 -5.29 -2.41 23.31
C LEU A 100 -4.51 -1.15 23.64
N ASN A 101 -4.54 -0.72 24.90
CA ASN A 101 -3.84 0.48 25.37
C ASN A 101 -2.33 0.28 25.59
N SER A 102 -1.85 -0.96 25.60
CA SER A 102 -0.45 -1.28 25.95
C SER A 102 0.38 -1.83 24.78
N MET A 103 -0.25 -2.26 23.70
CA MET A 103 0.44 -2.91 22.57
C MET A 103 0.22 -2.16 21.25
N PRO A 104 1.21 -2.18 20.33
CA PRO A 104 1.01 -1.70 18.97
C PRO A 104 -0.17 -2.42 18.28
N LEU A 105 -0.92 -1.68 17.47
CA LEU A 105 -2.02 -2.23 16.67
C LEU A 105 -1.56 -2.41 15.23
N SER A 106 -1.59 -3.64 14.75
CA SER A 106 -1.34 -3.93 13.33
C SER A 106 -2.57 -3.55 12.51
N ILE A 107 -2.35 -2.74 11.47
CA ILE A 107 -3.38 -2.37 10.49
C ILE A 107 -3.46 -3.43 9.39
N GLY A 108 -2.32 -4.00 8.98
CA GLY A 108 -2.22 -5.03 7.96
C GLY A 108 -1.02 -4.87 7.04
N ASP A 109 -1.05 -5.61 5.93
CA ASP A 109 0.05 -5.66 4.98
C ASP A 109 -0.40 -5.25 3.57
N ILE A 110 0.44 -4.49 2.88
CA ILE A 110 0.29 -4.10 1.48
C ILE A 110 1.40 -4.75 0.67
N ILE A 111 1.06 -5.45 -0.38
CA ILE A 111 2.02 -6.14 -1.26
C ILE A 111 1.90 -5.53 -2.65
N ILE A 112 3.01 -5.07 -3.21
CA ILE A 112 3.05 -4.36 -4.50
C ILE A 112 4.00 -5.08 -5.44
N SER A 113 3.53 -5.40 -6.66
CA SER A 113 4.41 -5.82 -7.75
C SER A 113 5.12 -4.60 -8.35
N VAL A 114 6.44 -4.55 -8.18
CA VAL A 114 7.27 -3.48 -8.75
C VAL A 114 7.30 -3.57 -10.29
N GLU A 115 7.26 -4.78 -10.86
CA GLU A 115 7.24 -4.99 -12.30
C GLU A 115 5.93 -4.46 -12.92
N THR A 116 4.79 -4.74 -12.32
CA THR A 116 3.50 -4.18 -12.76
C THR A 116 3.45 -2.67 -12.54
N ALA A 117 3.91 -2.18 -11.39
CA ALA A 117 3.98 -0.73 -11.12
C ALA A 117 4.84 0.00 -12.17
N GLN A 118 5.98 -0.58 -12.58
CA GLN A 118 6.84 -0.03 -13.62
C GLN A 118 6.10 0.10 -14.97
N ARG A 119 5.37 -0.95 -15.37
CA ARG A 119 4.58 -0.93 -16.63
C ARG A 119 3.46 0.09 -16.57
N GLN A 120 2.78 0.19 -15.44
CA GLN A 120 1.70 1.17 -15.24
C GLN A 120 2.24 2.60 -15.25
N ALA A 121 3.36 2.87 -14.56
CA ALA A 121 4.02 4.18 -14.56
C ALA A 121 4.40 4.62 -15.99
N GLN A 122 4.98 3.71 -16.80
CA GLN A 122 5.30 3.99 -18.20
C GLN A 122 4.05 4.30 -19.04
N LYS A 123 2.99 3.54 -18.85
CA LYS A 123 1.72 3.73 -19.58
C LYS A 123 1.03 5.05 -19.22
N GLN A 124 1.14 5.46 -17.95
CA GLN A 124 0.56 6.70 -17.42
C GLN A 124 1.48 7.91 -17.56
N GLU A 125 2.68 7.73 -18.14
CA GLU A 125 3.68 8.78 -18.36
C GLU A 125 4.09 9.52 -17.08
N HIS A 126 4.11 8.80 -15.93
CA HIS A 126 4.58 9.36 -14.66
C HIS A 126 5.71 8.52 -14.02
N LEU A 127 6.30 9.02 -12.94
CA LEU A 127 7.41 8.37 -12.27
C LEU A 127 6.97 7.08 -11.56
N LEU A 128 7.86 6.09 -11.49
CA LEU A 128 7.64 4.89 -10.67
C LEU A 128 7.32 5.22 -9.21
N LEU A 129 7.97 6.26 -8.65
CA LEU A 129 7.65 6.77 -7.30
C LEU A 129 6.16 7.15 -7.17
N THR A 130 5.62 7.83 -8.17
CA THR A 130 4.20 8.24 -8.21
C THR A 130 3.28 7.02 -8.26
N GLU A 131 3.61 6.02 -9.09
CA GLU A 131 2.83 4.79 -9.17
C GLU A 131 2.87 3.99 -7.88
N LEU A 132 4.05 3.83 -7.26
CA LEU A 132 4.18 3.14 -5.98
C LEU A 132 3.37 3.84 -4.87
N ALA A 133 3.38 5.17 -4.84
CA ALA A 133 2.56 5.95 -3.91
C ALA A 133 1.06 5.76 -4.20
N TRP A 134 0.64 5.73 -5.47
CA TRP A 134 -0.72 5.46 -5.90
C TRP A 134 -1.21 4.09 -5.42
N LEU A 135 -0.44 3.04 -5.67
CA LEU A 135 -0.77 1.68 -5.25
C LEU A 135 -0.77 1.53 -3.71
N ALA A 136 0.16 2.21 -3.03
CA ALA A 136 0.21 2.22 -1.58
C ALA A 136 -1.01 2.90 -0.94
N THR A 137 -1.48 4.03 -1.49
CA THR A 137 -2.71 4.68 -1.01
C THR A 137 -3.94 3.81 -1.25
N HIS A 138 -4.01 3.14 -2.41
CA HIS A 138 -5.07 2.18 -2.72
C HIS A 138 -5.12 1.03 -1.69
N GLY A 139 -3.97 0.40 -1.45
CA GLY A 139 -3.83 -0.65 -0.45
C GLY A 139 -4.20 -0.16 0.96
N LEU A 140 -3.75 1.03 1.36
CA LEU A 140 -4.08 1.61 2.67
C LEU A 140 -5.59 1.79 2.84
N LEU A 141 -6.29 2.32 1.84
CA LEU A 141 -7.73 2.49 1.90
C LEU A 141 -8.44 1.14 2.09
N HIS A 142 -8.01 0.09 1.39
CA HIS A 142 -8.53 -1.27 1.62
C HIS A 142 -8.23 -1.78 3.04
N LEU A 143 -7.03 -1.56 3.59
CA LEU A 143 -6.72 -1.92 4.99
C LEU A 143 -7.66 -1.23 5.99
N LEU A 144 -8.15 -0.04 5.67
CA LEU A 144 -9.07 0.75 6.47
C LEU A 144 -10.56 0.45 6.18
N GLY A 145 -10.84 -0.59 5.39
CA GLY A 145 -12.20 -1.06 5.12
C GLY A 145 -12.91 -0.36 3.95
N TRP A 146 -12.19 0.43 3.15
CA TRP A 146 -12.73 0.93 1.90
C TRP A 146 -12.81 -0.18 0.87
N ASP A 147 -13.90 -0.21 0.12
CA ASP A 147 -14.10 -1.17 -0.97
C ASP A 147 -14.82 -0.49 -2.13
N HIS A 148 -14.72 -1.10 -3.32
CA HIS A 148 -15.35 -0.61 -4.54
C HIS A 148 -16.02 -1.79 -5.26
N HIS A 149 -17.33 -1.76 -5.31
CA HIS A 149 -18.15 -2.79 -5.98
C HIS A 149 -18.72 -2.32 -7.32
N ASP A 150 -18.64 -1.02 -7.59
CA ASP A 150 -19.14 -0.37 -8.78
C ASP A 150 -18.26 0.82 -9.19
N GLU A 151 -18.54 1.37 -10.36
CA GLU A 151 -17.80 2.52 -10.91
C GLU A 151 -17.88 3.75 -10.00
N TYR A 152 -19.01 3.99 -9.37
CA TYR A 152 -19.20 5.15 -8.51
C TYR A 152 -18.33 5.07 -7.25
N THR A 153 -18.32 3.94 -6.57
CA THR A 153 -17.48 3.73 -5.38
C THR A 153 -15.99 3.71 -5.72
N LEU A 154 -15.63 3.19 -6.90
CA LEU A 154 -14.27 3.25 -7.42
C LEU A 154 -13.81 4.71 -7.65
N GLN A 155 -14.65 5.55 -8.24
CA GLN A 155 -14.35 6.97 -8.44
C GLN A 155 -14.15 7.71 -7.11
N ILE A 156 -14.99 7.45 -6.10
CA ILE A 156 -14.81 8.02 -4.75
C ILE A 156 -13.44 7.63 -4.19
N MET A 157 -13.07 6.36 -4.32
CA MET A 157 -11.78 5.86 -3.84
C MET A 157 -10.61 6.54 -4.58
N PHE A 158 -10.69 6.71 -5.90
CA PHE A 158 -9.67 7.40 -6.68
C PHE A 158 -9.50 8.87 -6.28
N HIS A 159 -10.61 9.60 -6.07
CA HIS A 159 -10.54 10.97 -5.55
C HIS A 159 -9.83 11.03 -4.18
N GLN A 160 -10.09 10.05 -3.33
CA GLN A 160 -9.42 9.97 -2.03
C GLN A 160 -7.92 9.69 -2.21
N GLN A 161 -7.53 8.81 -3.13
CA GLN A 161 -6.11 8.56 -3.43
C GLN A 161 -5.41 9.83 -3.93
N VAL A 162 -6.02 10.60 -4.83
CA VAL A 162 -5.49 11.90 -5.29
C VAL A 162 -5.29 12.85 -4.13
N ALA A 163 -6.27 12.94 -3.21
CA ALA A 163 -6.15 13.79 -2.03
C ALA A 163 -4.98 13.36 -1.13
N LEU A 164 -4.77 12.05 -0.93
CA LEU A 164 -3.66 11.51 -0.16
C LEU A 164 -2.30 11.81 -0.81
N LEU A 165 -2.18 11.63 -2.12
CA LEU A 165 -0.95 11.96 -2.86
C LEU A 165 -0.59 13.44 -2.71
N ASN A 166 -1.57 14.32 -2.85
CA ASN A 166 -1.35 15.77 -2.70
C ASN A 166 -0.83 16.14 -1.30
N LYS A 167 -1.21 15.40 -0.25
CA LYS A 167 -0.70 15.63 1.12
C LYS A 167 0.79 15.38 1.28
N VAL A 168 1.37 14.57 0.39
CA VAL A 168 2.81 14.26 0.38
C VAL A 168 3.55 14.90 -0.79
N GLY A 169 2.91 15.88 -1.47
CA GLY A 169 3.53 16.65 -2.55
C GLY A 169 3.61 15.92 -3.89
N ILE A 170 2.83 14.85 -4.08
CA ILE A 170 2.74 14.12 -5.35
C ILE A 170 1.44 14.55 -6.04
N THR A 171 1.57 15.08 -7.26
CA THR A 171 0.43 15.48 -8.10
C THR A 171 0.31 14.52 -9.27
N ILE A 172 -0.91 14.09 -9.57
CA ILE A 172 -1.24 13.31 -10.76
C ILE A 172 -2.36 14.02 -11.51
N ASP A 173 -2.29 13.99 -12.84
CA ASP A 173 -3.40 14.38 -13.69
C ASP A 173 -4.41 13.21 -13.71
N PHE A 174 -5.40 13.31 -12.84
CA PHE A 174 -6.50 12.37 -12.79
C PHE A 174 -7.71 13.05 -13.42
N ASP A 175 -8.10 12.58 -14.60
CA ASP A 175 -9.36 13.00 -15.24
C ASP A 175 -10.46 12.02 -14.81
N PRO A 176 -11.37 12.44 -13.91
CA PRO A 176 -12.53 11.62 -13.58
C PRO A 176 -13.47 11.64 -14.78
N LEU A 177 -13.53 10.54 -15.53
CA LEU A 177 -14.52 10.33 -16.58
C LEU A 177 -15.94 10.40 -16.06
#